data_f2117e8b431ef7c6557a078745d73618
#
_entry.id   f2117e8b431ef7c6557a078745d73618
#
_cell.length_a   1.000
_cell.length_b   1.000
_cell.length_c   1.000
_cell.angle_alpha   90.00
_cell.angle_beta   90.00
_cell.angle_gamma   90.00
#
_symmetry.space_group_name_H-M   'P 1'
#
loop_
_entity.id
_entity.type
_entity.pdbx_description
1 polymer ?
#
loop_
_entity_poly.entity_id
_entity_poly.type
_entity_poly.pdbx_seq_one_letter_code
_entity_poly.pdbx_strand_id
1 'polypeptide(L)'
;MKDPNWQKCVLCADSKDIIRHIPDNSIDFILTDPPYNLGKHSTGNIPLPGRSAMNNDVAEWDKVDFNPEEWADEFIRILKPTGNLFIFTSYNQLGRWYECLDHRFDTSNFMIWHKTNPAPKIFKAGFLNSCEMIFTCWNKRHTWNFSSQKEMHNFIESPICMRPERLSAPKHPTQKPVSILKKMIEIASNPNDIIFDPFMGVGSTGVAALELGRKFIGVEINEEYCTAARRRINDIICQHQEAGLAFAMEDDSDLDNYGNFNLDIFED
;
A
#
# COMPACT_ATOMS: atom_id res chain seq x y z
N MET A 1 4.59 -3.49 23.96
CA MET A 1 3.85 -4.43 23.12
C MET A 1 4.09 -5.85 23.63
N LYS A 2 3.05 -6.52 24.10
CA LYS A 2 3.16 -7.85 24.75
C LYS A 2 2.82 -9.00 23.79
N ASP A 3 2.27 -8.70 22.60
CA ASP A 3 1.94 -9.72 21.60
C ASP A 3 3.09 -9.90 20.60
N PRO A 4 3.73 -11.09 20.53
CA PRO A 4 4.79 -11.36 19.56
C PRO A 4 4.31 -11.33 18.10
N ASN A 5 3.00 -11.38 17.86
CA ASN A 5 2.40 -11.43 16.52
C ASN A 5 1.99 -10.08 15.93
N TRP A 6 2.21 -8.97 16.63
CA TRP A 6 1.86 -7.63 16.13
C TRP A 6 2.46 -7.30 14.75
N GLN A 7 3.52 -7.98 14.35
CA GLN A 7 4.21 -7.81 13.06
C GLN A 7 3.53 -8.51 11.88
N LYS A 8 2.38 -9.17 12.10
CA LYS A 8 1.65 -9.93 11.08
C LYS A 8 0.17 -9.67 11.26
N CYS A 9 -0.29 -8.45 10.98
CA CYS A 9 -1.68 -8.13 11.24
C CYS A 9 -2.34 -7.31 10.14
N VAL A 10 -3.63 -7.55 10.01
CA VAL A 10 -4.57 -6.77 9.21
C VAL A 10 -5.57 -6.14 10.16
N LEU A 11 -5.47 -4.84 10.36
CA LEU A 11 -6.26 -4.09 11.33
C LEU A 11 -7.40 -3.35 10.62
N CYS A 12 -8.62 -3.51 11.15
CA CYS A 12 -9.78 -2.74 10.71
C CYS A 12 -9.98 -1.58 11.69
N ALA A 13 -9.37 -0.43 11.39
CA ALA A 13 -9.34 0.72 12.29
C ALA A 13 -8.97 2.01 11.54
N ASP A 14 -9.06 3.14 12.21
CA ASP A 14 -8.45 4.37 11.72
C ASP A 14 -6.91 4.26 11.85
N SER A 15 -6.23 4.48 10.74
CA SER A 15 -4.77 4.39 10.67
C SER A 15 -4.07 5.42 11.55
N LYS A 16 -4.69 6.57 11.81
CA LYS A 16 -4.17 7.59 12.74
C LYS A 16 -4.09 7.08 14.18
N ASP A 17 -5.03 6.24 14.57
CA ASP A 17 -5.03 5.66 15.92
C ASP A 17 -3.98 4.55 16.02
N ILE A 18 -3.89 3.70 15.01
CA ILE A 18 -2.94 2.58 15.01
C ILE A 18 -1.49 3.03 14.94
N ILE A 19 -1.15 3.99 14.08
CA ILE A 19 0.24 4.38 13.84
C ILE A 19 0.94 4.89 15.10
N ARG A 20 0.21 5.54 16.00
CA ARG A 20 0.73 6.05 17.28
C ARG A 20 1.22 4.95 18.21
N HIS A 21 0.70 3.74 18.06
CA HIS A 21 1.05 2.57 18.87
C HIS A 21 2.18 1.73 18.26
N ILE A 22 2.56 1.98 17.02
CA ILE A 22 3.72 1.34 16.39
C ILE A 22 4.99 1.91 17.03
N PRO A 23 5.93 1.07 17.51
CA PRO A 23 7.15 1.55 18.15
C PRO A 23 8.04 2.33 17.19
N ASP A 24 8.83 3.24 17.75
CA ASP A 24 9.87 3.95 17.02
C ASP A 24 10.86 2.96 16.39
N ASN A 25 11.32 3.28 15.19
CA ASN A 25 12.35 2.50 14.47
C ASN A 25 12.04 0.99 14.37
N SER A 26 10.79 0.62 14.13
CA SER A 26 10.36 -0.79 14.09
C SER A 26 10.00 -1.28 12.68
N ILE A 27 9.72 -0.39 11.76
CA ILE A 27 9.29 -0.71 10.39
C ILE A 27 10.48 -0.65 9.43
N ASP A 28 10.64 -1.67 8.59
CA ASP A 28 11.71 -1.73 7.59
C ASP A 28 11.34 -1.01 6.30
N PHE A 29 10.08 -1.11 5.89
CA PHE A 29 9.61 -0.47 4.67
C PHE A 29 8.17 -0.02 4.78
N ILE A 30 7.90 1.24 4.47
CA ILE A 30 6.55 1.78 4.31
C ILE A 30 6.26 1.86 2.81
N LEU A 31 5.27 1.09 2.35
CA LEU A 31 4.79 1.10 0.96
C LEU A 31 3.29 1.33 0.99
N THR A 32 2.85 2.50 0.55
CA THR A 32 1.47 2.93 0.79
C THR A 32 0.87 3.75 -0.34
N ASP A 33 -0.47 3.72 -0.45
CA ASP A 33 -1.28 4.41 -1.45
C ASP A 33 -2.39 5.24 -0.76
N PRO A 34 -2.03 6.39 -0.16
CA PRO A 34 -2.98 7.24 0.56
C PRO A 34 -4.01 7.90 -0.37
N PRO A 35 -5.11 8.47 0.16
CA PRO A 35 -6.07 9.25 -0.61
C PRO A 35 -5.42 10.39 -1.39
N TYR A 36 -5.89 10.63 -2.62
CA TYR A 36 -5.32 11.63 -3.53
C TYR A 36 -6.06 12.99 -3.53
N ASN A 37 -7.10 13.14 -2.72
CA ASN A 37 -7.93 14.35 -2.68
C ASN A 37 -8.54 14.71 -4.04
N LEU A 38 -9.00 13.72 -4.80
CA LEU A 38 -9.58 13.90 -6.13
C LEU A 38 -11.07 14.29 -6.10
N GLY A 39 -11.66 14.51 -4.94
CA GLY A 39 -13.08 14.85 -4.78
C GLY A 39 -13.54 16.03 -5.62
N LYS A 40 -12.66 17.01 -5.86
CA LYS A 40 -12.94 18.16 -6.74
C LYS A 40 -13.09 17.79 -8.23
N HIS A 41 -12.65 16.59 -8.61
CA HIS A 41 -12.68 16.08 -9.98
C HIS A 41 -13.78 15.03 -10.21
N SER A 42 -14.62 14.77 -9.20
CA SER A 42 -15.79 13.91 -9.32
C SER A 42 -16.83 14.57 -10.25
N THR A 43 -17.17 13.89 -11.32
CA THR A 43 -18.11 14.40 -12.32
C THR A 43 -19.46 13.66 -12.31
N GLY A 44 -19.67 12.78 -11.33
CA GLY A 44 -20.87 11.94 -11.23
C GLY A 44 -20.95 10.88 -12.35
N ASN A 45 -22.17 10.42 -12.62
CA ASN A 45 -22.41 9.42 -13.66
C ASN A 45 -22.24 10.00 -15.06
N ILE A 46 -21.38 9.39 -15.87
CA ILE A 46 -21.18 9.75 -17.26
C ILE A 46 -22.08 8.88 -18.13
N PRO A 47 -23.07 9.47 -18.84
CA PRO A 47 -23.92 8.72 -19.76
C PRO A 47 -23.10 8.22 -20.95
N LEU A 48 -23.24 6.93 -21.28
CA LEU A 48 -22.57 6.32 -22.44
C LEU A 48 -23.63 5.91 -23.47
N PRO A 49 -23.51 6.33 -24.75
CA PRO A 49 -24.43 5.91 -25.79
C PRO A 49 -24.49 4.37 -25.91
N GLY A 50 -25.67 3.80 -25.77
CA GLY A 50 -25.91 2.35 -25.95
C GLY A 50 -25.34 1.43 -24.85
N ARG A 51 -24.92 1.99 -23.69
CA ARG A 51 -24.40 1.25 -22.54
C ARG A 51 -24.92 1.86 -21.23
N SER A 52 -24.78 1.11 -20.15
CA SER A 52 -24.99 1.63 -18.79
C SER A 52 -24.08 2.83 -18.54
N ALA A 53 -24.58 3.84 -17.84
CA ALA A 53 -23.76 4.99 -17.43
C ALA A 53 -22.54 4.51 -16.65
N MET A 54 -21.39 5.15 -16.91
CA MET A 54 -20.18 4.87 -16.14
C MET A 54 -20.20 5.75 -14.89
N ASN A 55 -20.13 5.14 -13.73
CA ASN A 55 -19.91 5.87 -12.49
C ASN A 55 -18.47 6.41 -12.48
N ASN A 56 -18.33 7.74 -12.45
CA ASN A 56 -17.07 8.46 -12.36
C ASN A 56 -16.94 9.16 -11.00
N ASP A 57 -17.76 8.79 -10.03
CA ASP A 57 -17.64 9.32 -8.69
C ASP A 57 -16.34 8.81 -8.06
N VAL A 58 -15.65 9.74 -7.42
CA VAL A 58 -14.51 9.44 -6.56
C VAL A 58 -15.04 8.71 -5.32
N ALA A 59 -14.32 7.71 -4.87
CA ALA A 59 -14.67 6.96 -3.66
C ALA A 59 -14.78 7.90 -2.44
N GLU A 60 -15.64 7.58 -1.49
CA GLU A 60 -15.90 8.44 -0.31
C GLU A 60 -14.60 8.75 0.46
N TRP A 61 -13.71 7.76 0.59
CA TRP A 61 -12.41 7.95 1.24
C TRP A 61 -11.46 8.91 0.51
N ASP A 62 -11.65 9.14 -0.80
CA ASP A 62 -10.83 10.09 -1.60
C ASP A 62 -11.47 11.49 -1.68
N LYS A 63 -12.60 11.68 -1.03
CA LYS A 63 -13.24 12.99 -0.83
C LYS A 63 -12.76 13.69 0.45
N VAL A 64 -12.06 12.97 1.31
CA VAL A 64 -11.49 13.49 2.56
C VAL A 64 -10.30 14.38 2.23
N ASP A 65 -10.15 15.48 2.96
CA ASP A 65 -8.96 16.34 2.83
C ASP A 65 -7.76 15.67 3.53
N PHE A 66 -7.11 14.79 2.79
CA PHE A 66 -5.90 14.10 3.24
C PHE A 66 -4.74 15.08 3.26
N ASN A 67 -4.06 15.19 4.39
CA ASN A 67 -2.97 16.11 4.61
C ASN A 67 -1.64 15.35 4.85
N PRO A 68 -0.67 15.38 3.92
CA PRO A 68 0.63 14.73 4.06
C PRO A 68 1.39 15.10 5.33
N GLU A 69 1.31 16.35 5.79
CA GLU A 69 2.02 16.85 6.96
C GLU A 69 1.66 16.10 8.25
N GLU A 70 0.41 15.64 8.36
CA GLU A 70 -0.07 14.89 9.52
C GLU A 70 0.54 13.48 9.63
N TRP A 71 1.09 12.97 8.53
CA TRP A 71 1.65 11.61 8.43
C TRP A 71 3.17 11.58 8.44
N ALA A 72 3.80 12.65 7.98
CA ALA A 72 5.25 12.70 7.79
C ALA A 72 6.03 12.40 9.08
N ASP A 73 5.63 12.98 10.20
CA ASP A 73 6.27 12.78 11.51
C ASP A 73 6.19 11.34 11.97
N GLU A 74 5.01 10.74 11.85
CA GLU A 74 4.77 9.37 12.26
C GLU A 74 5.50 8.37 11.35
N PHE A 75 5.51 8.59 10.04
CA PHE A 75 6.28 7.74 9.11
C PHE A 75 7.77 7.73 9.45
N ILE A 76 8.33 8.90 9.74
CA ILE A 76 9.73 9.02 10.12
C ILE A 76 10.00 8.36 11.47
N ARG A 77 9.11 8.54 12.45
CA ARG A 77 9.25 7.98 13.80
C ARG A 77 9.31 6.45 13.78
N ILE A 78 8.39 5.82 13.06
CA ILE A 78 8.29 4.35 13.04
C ILE A 78 9.29 3.68 12.11
N LEU A 79 9.80 4.40 11.10
CA LEU A 79 10.73 3.85 10.12
C LEU A 79 12.12 3.66 10.73
N LYS A 80 12.71 2.49 10.52
CA LYS A 80 14.11 2.24 10.90
C LYS A 80 15.07 3.17 10.16
N PRO A 81 16.24 3.50 10.73
CA PRO A 81 17.25 4.30 10.04
C PRO A 81 17.72 3.71 8.69
N THR A 82 17.57 2.40 8.52
CA THR A 82 17.87 1.66 7.29
C THR A 82 16.66 1.42 6.40
N GLY A 83 15.49 1.90 6.83
CA GLY A 83 14.22 1.67 6.15
C GLY A 83 14.01 2.57 4.93
N ASN A 84 13.02 2.20 4.14
CA ASN A 84 12.59 2.91 2.94
C ASN A 84 11.14 3.38 3.07
N LEU A 85 10.81 4.50 2.42
CA LEU A 85 9.46 5.04 2.37
C LEU A 85 9.04 5.29 0.92
N PHE A 86 8.06 4.53 0.40
CA PHE A 86 7.51 4.72 -0.94
C PHE A 86 6.02 5.02 -0.83
N ILE A 87 5.61 6.15 -1.42
CA ILE A 87 4.25 6.65 -1.34
C ILE A 87 3.70 6.85 -2.75
N PHE A 88 2.69 6.08 -3.12
CA PHE A 88 1.91 6.39 -4.32
C PHE A 88 1.25 7.75 -4.15
N THR A 89 1.32 8.56 -5.18
CA THR A 89 0.81 9.92 -5.11
C THR A 89 0.31 10.41 -6.46
N SER A 90 -0.49 11.44 -6.43
CA SER A 90 -0.96 12.15 -7.61
C SER A 90 -0.19 13.46 -7.79
N TYR A 91 -0.33 14.05 -8.98
CA TYR A 91 0.33 15.31 -9.36
C TYR A 91 0.00 16.48 -8.41
N ASN A 92 -1.17 16.47 -7.77
CA ASN A 92 -1.61 17.54 -6.87
C ASN A 92 -1.02 17.41 -5.45
N GLN A 93 -0.49 16.24 -5.07
CA GLN A 93 0.05 15.99 -3.75
C GLN A 93 1.58 15.79 -3.73
N LEU A 94 2.21 15.52 -4.86
CA LEU A 94 3.64 15.25 -4.94
C LEU A 94 4.47 16.37 -4.32
N GLY A 95 4.12 17.64 -4.61
CA GLY A 95 4.82 18.80 -4.05
C GLY A 95 4.74 18.86 -2.53
N ARG A 96 3.58 18.55 -1.95
CA ARG A 96 3.38 18.53 -0.50
C ARG A 96 4.19 17.42 0.18
N TRP A 97 4.21 16.23 -0.41
CA TRP A 97 5.07 15.15 0.10
C TRP A 97 6.55 15.52 0.04
N TYR A 98 6.97 16.15 -1.06
CA TYR A 98 8.34 16.65 -1.19
C TYR A 98 8.67 17.68 -0.10
N GLU A 99 7.82 18.68 0.09
CA GLU A 99 8.00 19.72 1.10
C GLU A 99 8.09 19.15 2.53
N CYS A 100 7.30 18.13 2.86
CA CYS A 100 7.30 17.51 4.18
C CYS A 100 8.52 16.61 4.43
N LEU A 101 9.04 15.93 3.42
CA LEU A 101 9.91 14.78 3.59
C LEU A 101 11.34 15.00 3.06
N ASP A 102 11.56 15.79 2.01
CA ASP A 102 12.88 15.91 1.34
C ASP A 102 13.99 16.30 2.32
N HIS A 103 13.76 17.30 3.14
CA HIS A 103 14.76 17.80 4.11
C HIS A 103 14.98 16.87 5.32
N ARG A 104 14.25 15.77 5.42
CA ARG A 104 14.25 14.80 6.55
C ARG A 104 14.88 13.45 6.18
N PHE A 105 15.18 13.24 4.91
CA PHE A 105 15.88 12.07 4.39
C PHE A 105 17.15 12.48 3.66
N ASP A 106 18.14 11.58 3.59
CA ASP A 106 19.37 11.85 2.83
C ASP A 106 19.12 11.90 1.31
N THR A 107 18.07 11.22 0.85
CA THR A 107 17.71 11.17 -0.57
C THR A 107 16.20 11.08 -0.73
N SER A 108 15.68 11.92 -1.62
CA SER A 108 14.33 11.84 -2.15
C SER A 108 14.36 11.69 -3.66
N ASN A 109 13.48 10.86 -4.19
CA ASN A 109 13.36 10.62 -5.62
C ASN A 109 11.90 10.31 -5.97
N PHE A 110 11.62 10.01 -7.21
CA PHE A 110 10.31 9.52 -7.63
C PHE A 110 10.46 8.40 -8.65
N MET A 111 9.44 7.53 -8.67
CA MET A 111 9.25 6.53 -9.71
C MET A 111 7.96 6.85 -10.47
N ILE A 112 7.88 6.38 -11.70
CA ILE A 112 6.67 6.47 -12.52
C ILE A 112 6.19 5.05 -12.81
N TRP A 113 4.93 4.79 -12.48
CA TRP A 113 4.22 3.63 -13.00
C TRP A 113 3.39 4.04 -14.21
N HIS A 114 3.80 3.57 -15.40
CA HIS A 114 3.06 3.74 -16.64
C HIS A 114 2.09 2.58 -16.85
N LYS A 115 0.81 2.90 -16.91
CA LYS A 115 -0.28 1.97 -17.14
C LYS A 115 -0.40 1.69 -18.64
N THR A 116 -0.11 0.47 -19.07
CA THR A 116 -0.17 0.13 -20.52
C THR A 116 -1.61 0.09 -21.06
N ASN A 117 -2.61 -0.02 -20.19
CA ASN A 117 -4.04 -0.04 -20.51
C ASN A 117 -4.85 0.92 -19.61
N PRO A 118 -4.55 2.24 -19.60
CA PRO A 118 -5.25 3.19 -18.75
C PRO A 118 -6.74 3.28 -19.09
N ALA A 119 -7.54 3.75 -18.11
CA ALA A 119 -8.95 3.98 -18.34
C ALA A 119 -9.16 4.98 -19.52
N PRO A 120 -10.08 4.70 -20.45
CA PRO A 120 -10.30 5.55 -21.61
C PRO A 120 -10.86 6.92 -21.20
N LYS A 121 -10.43 7.97 -21.91
CA LYS A 121 -10.94 9.33 -21.73
C LYS A 121 -12.14 9.58 -22.64
N ILE A 122 -13.33 9.53 -22.09
CA ILE A 122 -14.59 9.55 -22.84
C ILE A 122 -14.78 10.88 -23.59
N PHE A 123 -14.50 11.98 -22.95
CA PHE A 123 -14.68 13.32 -23.53
C PHE A 123 -13.57 13.75 -24.48
N LYS A 124 -12.57 12.91 -24.74
CA LYS A 124 -11.43 13.18 -25.63
C LYS A 124 -10.75 14.54 -25.36
N ALA A 125 -10.82 15.03 -24.15
CA ALA A 125 -10.23 16.30 -23.72
C ALA A 125 -9.04 16.04 -22.77
N GLY A 126 -7.86 16.53 -23.12
CA GLY A 126 -6.61 16.34 -22.40
C GLY A 126 -5.99 14.94 -22.54
N PHE A 127 -4.93 14.70 -21.80
CA PHE A 127 -4.20 13.42 -21.84
C PHE A 127 -4.91 12.31 -21.07
N LEU A 128 -4.63 11.06 -21.41
CA LEU A 128 -5.00 9.91 -20.58
C LEU A 128 -4.21 9.93 -19.27
N ASN A 129 -4.86 9.54 -18.17
CA ASN A 129 -4.20 9.38 -16.89
C ASN A 129 -3.46 8.03 -16.87
N SER A 130 -2.41 7.91 -17.69
CA SER A 130 -1.65 6.68 -17.87
C SER A 130 -0.50 6.53 -16.88
N CYS A 131 -0.14 7.57 -16.13
CA CYS A 131 0.96 7.51 -15.17
C CYS A 131 0.46 7.75 -13.75
N GLU A 132 1.01 6.99 -12.82
CA GLU A 132 0.99 7.30 -11.39
C GLU A 132 2.43 7.54 -10.92
N MET A 133 2.57 8.42 -9.95
CA MET A 133 3.86 8.76 -9.36
C MET A 133 4.01 8.06 -8.03
N ILE A 134 5.22 7.63 -7.72
CA ILE A 134 5.58 7.09 -6.42
C ILE A 134 6.71 7.95 -5.89
N PHE A 135 6.46 8.69 -4.82
CA PHE A 135 7.49 9.43 -4.10
C PHE A 135 8.29 8.48 -3.23
N THR A 136 9.60 8.56 -3.28
CA THR A 136 10.50 7.61 -2.61
C THR A 136 11.55 8.32 -1.79
N CYS A 137 11.74 7.90 -0.54
CA CYS A 137 12.71 8.47 0.37
C CYS A 137 13.52 7.38 1.09
N TRP A 138 14.78 7.67 1.36
CA TRP A 138 15.67 6.80 2.15
C TRP A 138 16.84 7.55 2.74
N ASN A 139 17.45 6.95 3.77
CA ASN A 139 18.69 7.44 4.37
C ASN A 139 19.91 6.65 3.90
N LYS A 140 21.12 7.14 4.21
CA LYS A 140 22.35 6.37 4.04
C LYS A 140 22.23 5.03 4.75
N ARG A 141 22.79 3.97 4.14
CA ARG A 141 22.74 2.58 4.63
C ARG A 141 21.33 1.94 4.56
N HIS A 142 20.42 2.51 3.80
CA HIS A 142 19.12 1.87 3.53
C HIS A 142 19.29 0.50 2.87
N THR A 143 18.30 -0.34 3.04
CA THR A 143 18.22 -1.62 2.32
C THR A 143 17.93 -1.37 0.84
N TRP A 144 18.82 -1.85 -0.04
CA TRP A 144 18.63 -1.69 -1.48
C TRP A 144 19.20 -2.87 -2.26
N ASN A 145 18.32 -3.68 -2.83
CA ASN A 145 18.68 -4.87 -3.59
C ASN A 145 18.79 -4.52 -5.08
N PHE A 146 19.97 -4.05 -5.47
CA PHE A 146 20.24 -3.67 -6.85
C PHE A 146 20.43 -4.91 -7.73
N SER A 147 19.59 -5.11 -8.76
CA SER A 147 19.68 -6.23 -9.69
C SER A 147 20.62 -5.91 -10.89
N SER A 148 20.22 -4.99 -11.73
CA SER A 148 21.00 -4.61 -12.91
C SER A 148 20.65 -3.20 -13.39
N GLN A 149 21.55 -2.55 -14.14
CA GLN A 149 21.32 -1.24 -14.74
C GLN A 149 20.07 -1.24 -15.66
N LYS A 150 19.79 -2.37 -16.30
CA LYS A 150 18.66 -2.52 -17.21
C LYS A 150 17.30 -2.57 -16.48
N GLU A 151 17.27 -3.07 -15.24
CA GLU A 151 16.04 -3.31 -14.49
C GLU A 151 15.74 -2.22 -13.48
N MET A 152 16.77 -1.52 -13.00
CA MET A 152 16.68 -0.54 -11.92
C MET A 152 16.37 0.88 -12.43
N HIS A 153 15.47 0.97 -13.40
CA HIS A 153 14.94 2.26 -13.83
C HIS A 153 13.84 2.71 -12.86
N ASN A 154 13.77 4.02 -12.63
CA ASN A 154 12.66 4.64 -11.88
C ASN A 154 11.36 4.75 -12.73
N PHE A 155 11.16 3.80 -13.61
CA PHE A 155 10.02 3.71 -14.52
C PHE A 155 9.57 2.26 -14.62
N ILE A 156 8.29 2.01 -14.33
CA ILE A 156 7.69 0.67 -14.41
C ILE A 156 6.53 0.72 -15.39
N GLU A 157 6.48 -0.24 -16.31
CA GLU A 157 5.34 -0.44 -17.19
C GLU A 157 4.59 -1.72 -16.81
N SER A 158 3.29 -1.58 -16.60
CA SER A 158 2.41 -2.74 -16.43
C SER A 158 0.96 -2.36 -16.72
N PRO A 159 0.07 -3.33 -16.97
CA PRO A 159 -1.36 -3.06 -16.99
C PRO A 159 -1.84 -2.67 -15.57
N ILE A 160 -3.00 -2.00 -15.51
CA ILE A 160 -3.76 -1.86 -14.26
C ILE A 160 -4.18 -3.24 -13.77
N CYS A 161 -4.52 -3.34 -12.49
CA CYS A 161 -5.01 -4.59 -11.91
C CYS A 161 -6.23 -5.13 -12.70
N MET A 162 -6.10 -6.33 -13.25
CA MET A 162 -7.08 -6.99 -14.11
C MET A 162 -7.53 -8.30 -13.48
N ARG A 163 -8.64 -8.88 -13.96
CA ARG A 163 -9.03 -10.26 -13.59
C ARG A 163 -7.96 -11.26 -14.04
N PRO A 164 -7.72 -12.34 -13.30
CA PRO A 164 -8.41 -12.78 -12.08
C PRO A 164 -8.04 -12.05 -10.79
N GLU A 165 -6.92 -11.32 -10.74
CA GLU A 165 -6.41 -10.66 -9.54
C GLU A 165 -7.37 -9.57 -9.01
N ARG A 166 -7.98 -8.79 -9.91
CA ARG A 166 -8.90 -7.73 -9.54
C ARG A 166 -10.18 -8.30 -8.95
N LEU A 167 -10.47 -7.92 -7.70
CA LEU A 167 -11.67 -8.34 -7.02
C LEU A 167 -12.94 -7.82 -7.71
N SER A 168 -13.95 -8.69 -7.75
CA SER A 168 -15.29 -8.33 -8.23
C SER A 168 -16.20 -7.87 -7.09
N ALA A 169 -15.97 -8.38 -5.86
CA ALA A 169 -16.66 -8.01 -4.63
C ALA A 169 -15.72 -8.17 -3.43
N PRO A 170 -15.53 -7.14 -2.59
CA PRO A 170 -15.92 -5.76 -2.86
C PRO A 170 -15.14 -5.17 -4.04
N LYS A 171 -15.78 -4.32 -4.82
CA LYS A 171 -15.13 -3.66 -5.95
C LYS A 171 -14.29 -2.49 -5.44
N HIS A 172 -12.97 -2.64 -5.45
CA HIS A 172 -12.06 -1.53 -5.16
C HIS A 172 -11.72 -0.76 -6.45
N PRO A 173 -11.92 0.57 -6.50
CA PRO A 173 -11.75 1.34 -7.73
C PRO A 173 -10.30 1.38 -8.22
N THR A 174 -9.34 1.47 -7.31
CA THR A 174 -7.91 1.71 -7.56
C THR A 174 -7.01 0.57 -7.07
N GLN A 175 -7.50 -0.68 -7.03
CA GLN A 175 -6.68 -1.82 -6.61
C GLN A 175 -5.36 -1.86 -7.38
N LYS A 176 -4.22 -1.84 -6.67
CA LYS A 176 -2.88 -1.92 -7.28
C LYS A 176 -2.54 -3.35 -7.69
N PRO A 177 -1.87 -3.55 -8.83
CA PRO A 177 -1.36 -4.87 -9.22
C PRO A 177 -0.29 -5.36 -8.24
N VAL A 178 -0.39 -6.61 -7.82
CA VAL A 178 0.60 -7.24 -6.90
C VAL A 178 2.00 -7.22 -7.53
N SER A 179 2.10 -7.37 -8.85
CA SER A 179 3.38 -7.42 -9.57
C SER A 179 4.25 -6.18 -9.40
N ILE A 180 3.66 -4.96 -9.43
CA ILE A 180 4.43 -3.73 -9.22
C ILE A 180 4.85 -3.57 -7.77
N LEU A 181 3.99 -3.97 -6.83
CA LEU A 181 4.28 -3.92 -5.40
C LEU A 181 5.40 -4.90 -5.04
N LYS A 182 5.39 -6.12 -5.59
CA LYS A 182 6.50 -7.07 -5.45
C LYS A 182 7.82 -6.49 -5.88
N LYS A 183 7.89 -5.88 -7.06
CA LYS A 183 9.13 -5.26 -7.55
C LYS A 183 9.68 -4.22 -6.58
N MET A 184 8.82 -3.37 -6.00
CA MET A 184 9.23 -2.37 -5.00
C MET A 184 9.69 -3.04 -3.71
N ILE A 185 8.98 -4.06 -3.23
CA ILE A 185 9.31 -4.79 -2.00
C ILE A 185 10.64 -5.54 -2.15
N GLU A 186 10.88 -6.18 -3.29
CA GLU A 186 12.15 -6.87 -3.58
C GLU A 186 13.34 -5.92 -3.54
N ILE A 187 13.19 -4.72 -4.11
CA ILE A 187 14.25 -3.69 -4.15
C ILE A 187 14.51 -3.12 -2.75
N ALA A 188 13.46 -2.79 -2.01
CA ALA A 188 13.54 -1.93 -0.85
C ALA A 188 13.48 -2.68 0.50
N SER A 189 13.47 -4.01 0.50
CA SER A 189 13.41 -4.83 1.72
C SER A 189 14.06 -6.20 1.54
N ASN A 190 14.35 -6.87 2.66
CA ASN A 190 14.85 -8.25 2.72
C ASN A 190 13.76 -9.21 3.23
N PRO A 191 13.91 -10.54 3.05
CA PRO A 191 13.05 -11.52 3.71
C PRO A 191 13.01 -11.30 5.23
N ASN A 192 11.83 -11.47 5.82
CA ASN A 192 11.49 -11.19 7.22
C ASN A 192 11.42 -9.70 7.62
N ASP A 193 11.73 -8.76 6.75
CA ASP A 193 11.49 -7.35 7.00
C ASP A 193 9.99 -7.06 7.15
N ILE A 194 9.65 -6.04 7.95
CA ILE A 194 8.28 -5.62 8.22
C ILE A 194 7.88 -4.53 7.24
N ILE A 195 6.88 -4.85 6.42
CA ILE A 195 6.25 -3.90 5.50
C ILE A 195 4.99 -3.32 6.15
N PHE A 196 4.86 -2.00 6.14
CA PHE A 196 3.70 -1.30 6.69
C PHE A 196 2.93 -0.57 5.59
N ASP A 197 1.61 -0.75 5.57
CA ASP A 197 0.69 -0.02 4.69
C ASP A 197 -0.52 0.49 5.49
N PRO A 198 -0.53 1.77 5.89
CA PRO A 198 -1.65 2.37 6.63
C PRO A 198 -2.93 2.56 5.80
N PHE A 199 -2.89 2.33 4.49
CA PHE A 199 -4.03 2.50 3.57
C PHE A 199 -4.15 1.29 2.66
N MET A 200 -4.16 0.07 3.26
CA MET A 200 -3.97 -1.18 2.52
C MET A 200 -5.10 -1.55 1.55
N GLY A 201 -6.28 -0.92 1.66
CA GLY A 201 -7.44 -1.26 0.85
C GLY A 201 -7.77 -2.74 0.94
N VAL A 202 -7.83 -3.42 -0.21
CA VAL A 202 -8.07 -4.86 -0.29
C VAL A 202 -6.81 -5.72 -0.14
N GLY A 203 -5.72 -5.17 0.43
CA GLY A 203 -4.54 -5.89 0.88
C GLY A 203 -3.55 -6.32 -0.22
N SER A 204 -3.45 -5.59 -1.34
CA SER A 204 -2.50 -5.95 -2.40
C SER A 204 -1.04 -5.90 -1.92
N THR A 205 -0.68 -4.92 -1.09
CA THR A 205 0.66 -4.81 -0.48
C THR A 205 0.95 -5.99 0.43
N GLY A 206 -0.03 -6.43 1.24
CA GLY A 206 0.10 -7.58 2.12
C GLY A 206 0.31 -8.89 1.35
N VAL A 207 -0.46 -9.12 0.28
CA VAL A 207 -0.26 -10.27 -0.62
C VAL A 207 1.17 -10.26 -1.18
N ALA A 208 1.62 -9.12 -1.73
CA ALA A 208 2.96 -8.99 -2.29
C ALA A 208 4.06 -9.25 -1.25
N ALA A 209 3.91 -8.71 -0.04
CA ALA A 209 4.86 -8.86 1.04
C ALA A 209 5.00 -10.33 1.48
N LEU A 210 3.87 -11.00 1.72
CA LEU A 210 3.88 -12.40 2.18
C LEU A 210 4.39 -13.36 1.11
N GLU A 211 3.99 -13.20 -0.15
CA GLU A 211 4.53 -14.03 -1.25
C GLU A 211 6.05 -13.92 -1.41
N LEU A 212 6.64 -12.84 -0.94
CA LEU A 212 8.09 -12.61 -0.94
C LEU A 212 8.77 -12.94 0.41
N GLY A 213 8.06 -13.51 1.36
CA GLY A 213 8.61 -13.87 2.68
C GLY A 213 8.86 -12.68 3.62
N ARG A 214 8.14 -11.57 3.44
CA ARG A 214 8.16 -10.42 4.34
C ARG A 214 7.02 -10.54 5.35
N LYS A 215 7.16 -9.85 6.48
CA LYS A 215 6.07 -9.63 7.43
C LYS A 215 5.24 -8.43 6.96
N PHE A 216 3.98 -8.38 7.36
CA PHE A 216 3.08 -7.30 6.92
C PHE A 216 2.21 -6.79 8.06
N ILE A 217 2.08 -5.47 8.11
CA ILE A 217 1.09 -4.76 8.92
C ILE A 217 0.31 -3.87 7.98
N GLY A 218 -1.01 -4.07 7.93
CA GLY A 218 -1.89 -3.24 7.13
C GLY A 218 -3.06 -2.72 7.93
N VAL A 219 -3.45 -1.48 7.65
CA VAL A 219 -4.61 -0.85 8.27
C VAL A 219 -5.59 -0.40 7.18
N GLU A 220 -6.87 -0.62 7.43
CA GLU A 220 -7.96 -0.21 6.55
C GLU A 220 -9.19 0.16 7.40
N ILE A 221 -9.81 1.29 7.10
CA ILE A 221 -10.98 1.76 7.84
C ILE A 221 -12.28 1.14 7.35
N ASN A 222 -12.33 0.72 6.08
CA ASN A 222 -13.51 0.10 5.48
C ASN A 222 -13.55 -1.40 5.81
N GLU A 223 -14.58 -1.83 6.51
CA GLU A 223 -14.75 -3.20 7.00
C GLU A 223 -14.84 -4.24 5.87
N GLU A 224 -15.50 -3.90 4.75
CA GLU A 224 -15.60 -4.80 3.59
C GLU A 224 -14.23 -5.01 2.93
N TYR A 225 -13.43 -3.94 2.81
CA TYR A 225 -12.08 -4.03 2.27
C TYR A 225 -11.16 -4.80 3.22
N CYS A 226 -11.28 -4.55 4.52
CA CYS A 226 -10.54 -5.25 5.54
C CYS A 226 -10.81 -6.77 5.50
N THR A 227 -12.08 -7.16 5.41
CA THR A 227 -12.51 -8.56 5.26
C THR A 227 -11.92 -9.20 3.99
N ALA A 228 -11.96 -8.48 2.87
CA ALA A 228 -11.36 -8.96 1.62
C ALA A 228 -9.84 -9.09 1.72
N ALA A 229 -9.17 -8.15 2.37
CA ALA A 229 -7.73 -8.19 2.61
C ALA A 229 -7.33 -9.39 3.46
N ARG A 230 -8.03 -9.62 4.57
CA ARG A 230 -7.80 -10.80 5.45
C ARG A 230 -7.93 -12.10 4.68
N ARG A 231 -8.98 -12.26 3.89
CA ARG A 231 -9.18 -13.46 3.06
C ARG A 231 -8.00 -13.68 2.10
N ARG A 232 -7.61 -12.67 1.33
CA ARG A 232 -6.50 -12.77 0.36
C ARG A 232 -5.19 -13.13 1.04
N ILE A 233 -4.91 -12.54 2.20
CA ILE A 233 -3.69 -12.77 2.98
C ILE A 233 -3.70 -14.18 3.56
N ASN A 234 -4.82 -14.64 4.11
CA ASN A 234 -4.96 -16.01 4.60
C ASN A 234 -4.77 -17.05 3.49
N ASP A 235 -5.30 -16.80 2.29
CA ASP A 235 -5.08 -17.69 1.14
C ASP A 235 -3.59 -17.90 0.84
N ILE A 236 -2.76 -16.85 0.94
CA ILE A 236 -1.31 -16.94 0.75
C ILE A 236 -0.64 -17.71 1.89
N ILE A 237 -1.03 -17.47 3.14
CA ILE A 237 -0.51 -18.20 4.31
C ILE A 237 -0.78 -19.70 4.19
N CYS A 238 -2.00 -20.09 3.85
CA CYS A 238 -2.37 -21.50 3.64
C CYS A 238 -1.55 -22.14 2.50
N GLN A 239 -1.38 -21.44 1.37
CA GLN A 239 -0.56 -21.94 0.25
C GLN A 239 0.90 -22.18 0.67
N HIS A 240 1.49 -21.32 1.49
CA HIS A 240 2.83 -21.49 1.99
C HIS A 240 2.96 -22.65 2.96
N GLN A 241 1.98 -22.88 3.82
CA GLN A 241 1.93 -24.03 4.74
C GLN A 241 1.81 -25.35 3.95
N GLU A 242 0.94 -25.44 2.97
CA GLU A 242 0.76 -26.61 2.10
C GLU A 242 2.04 -26.92 1.29
N ALA A 243 2.77 -25.90 0.88
CA ALA A 243 4.04 -26.06 0.16
C ALA A 243 5.21 -26.49 1.05
N GLY A 244 5.00 -26.66 2.37
CA GLY A 244 6.07 -27.00 3.32
C GLY A 244 7.13 -25.90 3.47
N LEU A 245 6.84 -24.71 2.97
CA LEU A 245 7.64 -23.51 3.18
C LEU A 245 7.30 -23.01 4.59
N ALA A 246 7.98 -23.58 5.61
CA ALA A 246 7.90 -23.09 6.96
C ALA A 246 8.40 -21.63 6.99
N PHE A 247 7.48 -20.69 6.80
CA PHE A 247 7.66 -19.42 7.49
C PHE A 247 7.79 -19.80 8.96
N ALA A 248 8.79 -19.26 9.63
CA ALA A 248 8.92 -19.39 11.07
C ALA A 248 7.69 -18.69 11.72
N MET A 249 6.56 -19.36 11.67
CA MET A 249 5.39 -19.14 12.48
C MET A 249 5.62 -19.99 13.71
N GLU A 250 6.02 -19.35 14.78
CA GLU A 250 5.93 -19.98 16.08
C GLU A 250 4.43 -20.17 16.35
N ASP A 251 4.03 -21.44 16.39
CA ASP A 251 2.77 -21.98 16.91
C ASP A 251 1.47 -21.82 16.09
N ASP A 252 0.85 -22.97 15.74
CA ASP A 252 -0.38 -23.15 14.94
C ASP A 252 -1.69 -22.65 15.60
N SER A 253 -1.63 -22.06 16.79
CA SER A 253 -2.83 -21.57 17.52
C SER A 253 -3.33 -20.20 17.06
N ASP A 254 -2.65 -19.53 16.12
CA ASP A 254 -2.87 -18.11 15.80
C ASP A 254 -3.69 -17.83 14.54
N LEU A 255 -4.14 -18.84 13.80
CA LEU A 255 -4.98 -18.65 12.60
C LEU A 255 -6.34 -18.01 12.93
N ASP A 256 -6.86 -18.23 14.13
CA ASP A 256 -8.11 -17.61 14.60
C ASP A 256 -7.93 -16.16 15.08
N ASN A 257 -6.71 -15.71 15.32
CA ASN A 257 -6.41 -14.35 15.86
C ASN A 257 -6.34 -13.25 14.81
N TYR A 258 -6.27 -13.55 13.50
CA TYR A 258 -6.41 -12.50 12.47
C TYR A 258 -7.78 -11.81 12.46
N GLY A 259 -8.76 -12.32 13.22
CA GLY A 259 -10.14 -11.86 13.29
C GLY A 259 -10.47 -10.92 14.46
N ASN A 260 -9.76 -10.97 15.57
CA ASN A 260 -10.12 -10.28 16.82
C ASN A 260 -8.89 -9.62 17.46
N PHE A 261 -8.33 -8.59 16.82
CA PHE A 261 -7.34 -7.75 17.47
C PHE A 261 -8.06 -6.84 18.47
N ASN A 262 -7.84 -7.06 19.75
CA ASN A 262 -8.29 -6.16 20.81
C ASN A 262 -7.31 -4.99 20.88
N LEU A 263 -7.81 -3.74 20.81
CA LEU A 263 -7.01 -2.52 20.94
C LEU A 263 -6.28 -2.42 22.29
N ASP A 264 -6.72 -3.19 23.29
CA ASP A 264 -6.09 -3.28 24.63
C ASP A 264 -4.61 -3.76 24.60
N ILE A 265 -4.11 -4.23 23.45
CA ILE A 265 -2.70 -4.63 23.26
C ILE A 265 -1.79 -3.40 23.26
N PHE A 266 -2.34 -2.23 22.99
CA PHE A 266 -1.62 -0.98 22.88
C PHE A 266 -1.81 -0.06 24.10
N GLU A 267 -2.69 -0.42 25.05
CA GLU A 267 -2.85 0.33 26.30
C GLU A 267 -1.83 -0.19 27.35
N ASP A 268 -0.67 0.49 27.46
CA ASP A 268 0.11 0.74 28.69
C ASP A 268 1.17 1.83 28.44
#